data_71c8ce5e5d277aedd5852ae1a84213e0
#
_entry.id   71c8ce5e5d277aedd5852ae1a84213e0
#
_cell.length_a   1.000
_cell.length_b   1.000
_cell.length_c   1.000
_cell.angle_alpha   90.00
_cell.angle_beta   90.00
_cell.angle_gamma   90.00
#
_symmetry.space_group_name_H-M   'P 1'
#
loop_
_entity.id
_entity.type
_entity.pdbx_description
1 polymer ?
#
loop_
_entity_poly.entity_id
_entity_poly.type
_entity_poly.pdbx_seq_one_letter_code
_entity_poly.pdbx_strand_id
1 'polypeptide(L)'
;MALKIVKASQPIEVKNLITCIYAPPGLGKTSMSFTADKPLLLDFDKGAYRSQFRKDSVQITSWNEIEQISETDLAPYSTIVVDTAGRALDCMAINLVKQNPKFKNYGGQLSLQGFGALKAGFSDWMNLLRSFGKDIILIAHMEEKQVGDELVERLDIQGGSKGEIYKVADVMGRIRIEGAGNASKRVLDFNPSSSGFGKNPAQLDVITVPHYNNEPNFFAGILSQIKQELNKQSEEVRKAQEEIRKAQEEIARIRADLELLETAQDFNDAVNLFKDAPVEHKRILNEVAKSKGFQFDKSANMYVKAAA
;
A
#
# COMPACT_ATOMS: atom_id res chain seq x y z
N MET A 1 -0.25 22.44 -17.21
CA MET A 1 0.13 21.03 -17.42
C MET A 1 -1.14 20.20 -17.51
N ALA A 2 -1.22 19.24 -18.46
CA ALA A 2 -2.33 18.29 -18.52
C ALA A 2 -2.18 17.22 -17.42
N LEU A 3 -3.30 16.76 -16.84
CA LEU A 3 -3.29 15.66 -15.89
C LEU A 3 -2.77 14.38 -16.56
N LYS A 4 -1.85 13.69 -15.90
CA LYS A 4 -1.37 12.37 -16.35
C LYS A 4 -2.34 11.30 -15.84
N ILE A 5 -3.35 10.99 -16.64
CA ILE A 5 -4.37 9.99 -16.29
C ILE A 5 -3.82 8.60 -16.60
N VAL A 6 -3.76 7.73 -15.60
CA VAL A 6 -3.54 6.29 -15.77
C VAL A 6 -4.91 5.65 -16.00
N LYS A 7 -5.13 5.06 -17.17
CA LYS A 7 -6.41 4.38 -17.48
C LYS A 7 -6.53 3.12 -16.62
N ALA A 8 -7.76 2.72 -16.31
CA ALA A 8 -8.02 1.50 -15.52
C ALA A 8 -7.45 0.22 -16.19
N SER A 9 -7.31 0.23 -17.52
CA SER A 9 -6.69 -0.86 -18.30
C SER A 9 -5.14 -0.87 -18.25
N GLN A 10 -4.51 0.10 -17.58
CA GLN A 10 -3.05 0.17 -17.44
C GLN A 10 -2.65 -0.28 -16.05
N PRO A 11 -1.66 -1.19 -15.87
CA PRO A 11 -1.17 -1.56 -14.56
C PRO A 11 -0.49 -0.36 -13.90
N ILE A 12 -0.64 -0.25 -12.58
CA ILE A 12 0.13 0.69 -11.77
C ILE A 12 1.31 -0.07 -11.20
N GLU A 13 2.52 0.27 -11.65
CA GLU A 13 3.74 -0.38 -11.20
C GLU A 13 4.18 0.16 -9.83
N VAL A 14 4.29 -0.74 -8.86
CA VAL A 14 4.84 -0.45 -7.53
C VAL A 14 6.36 -0.60 -7.58
N LYS A 15 7.07 0.53 -7.61
CA LYS A 15 8.55 0.57 -7.68
C LYS A 15 9.17 0.69 -6.29
N ASN A 16 8.58 1.50 -5.43
CA ASN A 16 9.10 1.83 -4.11
C ASN A 16 7.99 1.73 -3.07
N LEU A 17 8.37 1.39 -1.83
CA LEU A 17 7.46 1.22 -0.70
C LEU A 17 7.92 2.05 0.49
N ILE A 18 6.98 2.52 1.29
CA ILE A 18 7.22 2.96 2.66
C ILE A 18 6.83 1.81 3.57
N THR A 19 7.81 1.22 4.24
CA THR A 19 7.61 0.08 5.15
C THR A 19 7.89 0.53 6.59
N CYS A 20 6.94 0.35 7.49
CA CYS A 20 7.16 0.58 8.92
C CYS A 20 7.43 -0.75 9.62
N ILE A 21 8.56 -0.84 10.34
CA ILE A 21 8.91 -1.99 11.17
C ILE A 21 8.97 -1.56 12.63
N TYR A 22 8.20 -2.21 13.49
CA TYR A 22 8.17 -1.87 14.90
C TYR A 22 8.35 -3.11 15.78
N ALA A 23 8.92 -2.90 16.95
CA ALA A 23 9.15 -3.93 17.97
C ALA A 23 9.67 -3.29 19.26
N PRO A 24 9.69 -4.02 20.37
CA PRO A 24 10.47 -3.66 21.55
C PRO A 24 11.94 -3.37 21.22
N PRO A 25 12.67 -2.62 22.08
CA PRO A 25 14.11 -2.47 21.94
C PRO A 25 14.84 -3.82 21.94
N GLY A 26 15.98 -3.90 21.24
CA GLY A 26 16.85 -5.08 21.25
C GLY A 26 16.47 -6.22 20.29
N LEU A 27 15.33 -6.17 19.59
CA LEU A 27 14.92 -7.25 18.68
C LEU A 27 15.55 -7.18 17.28
N GLY A 28 16.51 -6.27 17.04
CA GLY A 28 17.32 -6.26 15.82
C GLY A 28 16.69 -5.54 14.64
N LYS A 29 15.79 -4.58 14.86
CA LYS A 29 15.17 -3.74 13.79
C LYS A 29 16.21 -3.07 12.89
N THR A 30 17.16 -2.35 13.51
CA THR A 30 18.26 -1.67 12.80
C THR A 30 19.12 -2.66 12.02
N SER A 31 19.50 -3.78 12.63
CA SER A 31 20.31 -4.81 11.95
C SER A 31 19.56 -5.43 10.77
N MET A 32 18.25 -5.61 10.86
CA MET A 32 17.43 -6.10 9.77
C MET A 32 17.38 -5.08 8.62
N SER A 33 17.21 -3.80 8.92
CA SER A 33 17.16 -2.76 7.89
C SER A 33 18.45 -2.64 7.09
N PHE A 34 19.61 -2.98 7.68
CA PHE A 34 20.88 -3.05 6.96
C PHE A 34 20.97 -4.21 5.95
N THR A 35 20.03 -5.14 5.96
CA THR A 35 19.91 -6.19 4.93
C THR A 35 19.02 -5.80 3.75
N ALA A 36 18.53 -4.55 3.71
CA ALA A 36 17.87 -3.98 2.54
C ALA A 36 18.86 -3.69 1.40
N ASP A 37 18.33 -3.34 0.22
CA ASP A 37 19.20 -3.02 -0.92
C ASP A 37 19.82 -1.63 -0.75
N LYS A 38 21.17 -1.57 -0.74
CA LYS A 38 21.98 -0.34 -0.62
C LYS A 38 21.38 0.66 0.37
N PRO A 39 21.25 0.31 1.67
CA PRO A 39 20.59 1.17 2.65
C PRO A 39 21.51 2.31 3.09
N LEU A 40 20.91 3.51 3.25
CA LEU A 40 21.45 4.62 4.02
C LEU A 40 20.63 4.79 5.29
N LEU A 41 21.27 4.70 6.45
CA LEU A 41 20.63 4.91 7.73
C LEU A 41 20.68 6.39 8.14
N LEU A 42 19.53 7.00 8.36
CA LEU A 42 19.39 8.26 9.07
C LEU A 42 19.22 7.96 10.58
N ASP A 43 20.35 8.03 11.30
CA ASP A 43 20.47 7.59 12.70
C ASP A 43 20.13 8.71 13.67
N PHE A 44 18.85 8.85 13.98
CA PHE A 44 18.35 9.79 15.00
C PHE A 44 18.52 9.27 16.44
N ASP A 45 18.63 7.94 16.61
CA ASP A 45 18.78 7.28 17.91
C ASP A 45 20.25 7.16 18.34
N LYS A 46 21.18 7.51 17.42
CA LYS A 46 22.63 7.39 17.60
C LYS A 46 23.04 5.96 18.01
N GLY A 47 22.33 4.98 17.46
CA GLY A 47 22.41 3.57 17.81
C GLY A 47 23.11 2.67 16.79
N ALA A 48 23.50 3.18 15.64
CA ALA A 48 24.07 2.40 14.55
C ALA A 48 25.31 1.57 14.96
N TYR A 49 26.11 2.08 15.91
CA TYR A 49 27.32 1.39 16.40
C TYR A 49 27.03 0.05 17.09
N ARG A 50 25.79 -0.17 17.56
CA ARG A 50 25.36 -1.41 18.24
C ARG A 50 25.14 -2.58 17.27
N SER A 51 24.99 -2.29 15.98
CA SER A 51 24.76 -3.33 14.96
C SER A 51 26.06 -3.88 14.42
N GLN A 52 26.20 -5.20 14.42
CA GLN A 52 27.31 -5.91 13.79
C GLN A 52 27.23 -5.86 12.24
N PHE A 53 26.06 -5.56 11.69
CA PHE A 53 25.80 -5.53 10.23
C PHE A 53 25.75 -4.11 9.68
N ARG A 54 26.38 -3.15 10.38
CA ARG A 54 26.35 -1.74 10.02
C ARG A 54 26.75 -1.48 8.57
N LYS A 55 25.96 -0.67 7.90
CA LYS A 55 26.21 -0.07 6.59
C LYS A 55 26.36 1.45 6.75
N ASP A 56 26.32 2.18 5.65
CA ASP A 56 26.44 3.64 5.65
C ASP A 56 25.35 4.28 6.49
N SER A 57 25.73 5.27 7.28
CA SER A 57 24.82 5.95 8.21
C SER A 57 25.22 7.41 8.38
N VAL A 58 24.21 8.26 8.56
CA VAL A 58 24.35 9.65 8.94
C VAL A 58 23.81 9.80 10.36
N GLN A 59 24.66 10.20 11.33
CA GLN A 59 24.20 10.53 12.68
C GLN A 59 23.58 11.92 12.68
N ILE A 60 22.25 11.97 12.86
CA ILE A 60 21.51 13.22 12.84
C ILE A 60 21.60 13.91 14.18
N THR A 61 22.07 15.16 14.21
CA THR A 61 22.19 15.98 15.41
C THR A 61 21.16 17.12 15.42
N SER A 62 20.73 17.55 14.25
CA SER A 62 19.72 18.59 14.11
C SER A 62 18.83 18.34 12.88
N TRP A 63 17.63 18.88 12.94
CA TRP A 63 16.67 18.78 11.81
C TRP A 63 17.17 19.48 10.54
N ASN A 64 17.96 20.54 10.66
CA ASN A 64 18.51 21.26 9.51
C ASN A 64 19.38 20.38 8.59
N GLU A 65 20.01 19.33 9.13
CA GLU A 65 20.77 18.37 8.32
C GLU A 65 19.85 17.56 7.39
N ILE A 66 18.60 17.30 7.83
CA ILE A 66 17.59 16.58 7.07
C ILE A 66 16.90 17.46 6.04
N GLU A 67 16.69 18.75 6.34
CA GLU A 67 16.10 19.68 5.40
C GLU A 67 16.97 19.92 4.16
N GLN A 68 18.27 19.63 4.25
CA GLN A 68 19.24 19.83 3.16
C GLN A 68 19.51 18.54 2.37
N ILE A 69 18.90 17.40 2.75
CA ILE A 69 19.10 16.14 2.04
C ILE A 69 18.67 16.27 0.57
N SER A 70 19.54 15.90 -0.34
CA SER A 70 19.33 16.07 -1.77
C SER A 70 19.32 14.72 -2.51
N GLU A 71 18.84 14.72 -3.74
CA GLU A 71 18.90 13.57 -4.62
C GLU A 71 20.36 13.11 -4.88
N THR A 72 21.29 14.06 -4.93
CA THR A 72 22.72 13.78 -5.12
C THR A 72 23.28 12.98 -3.95
N ASP A 73 22.93 13.35 -2.70
CA ASP A 73 23.37 12.61 -1.51
C ASP A 73 22.85 11.18 -1.49
N LEU A 74 21.67 10.99 -2.04
CA LEU A 74 20.96 9.70 -2.07
C LEU A 74 21.27 8.86 -3.31
N ALA A 75 22.00 9.39 -4.29
CA ALA A 75 22.26 8.70 -5.57
C ALA A 75 22.86 7.28 -5.42
N PRO A 76 23.80 6.99 -4.49
CA PRO A 76 24.38 5.66 -4.31
C PRO A 76 23.43 4.64 -3.67
N TYR A 77 22.32 5.09 -3.06
CA TYR A 77 21.47 4.28 -2.20
C TYR A 77 20.13 3.96 -2.88
N SER A 78 19.61 2.77 -2.60
CA SER A 78 18.28 2.32 -3.05
C SER A 78 17.22 2.39 -1.94
N THR A 79 17.68 2.43 -0.68
CA THR A 79 16.79 2.42 0.49
C THR A 79 17.22 3.49 1.50
N ILE A 80 16.25 4.26 2.01
CA ILE A 80 16.45 5.20 3.11
C ILE A 80 15.85 4.57 4.37
N VAL A 81 16.64 4.48 5.43
CA VAL A 81 16.22 3.94 6.73
C VAL A 81 16.16 5.08 7.74
N VAL A 82 15.02 5.25 8.39
CA VAL A 82 14.80 6.24 9.47
C VAL A 82 14.81 5.52 10.81
N ASP A 83 15.84 5.69 11.62
CA ASP A 83 16.00 5.03 12.92
C ASP A 83 16.18 6.04 14.06
N THR A 84 15.15 6.29 14.85
CA THR A 84 13.78 5.83 14.74
C THR A 84 12.84 6.96 14.32
N ALA A 85 11.68 6.62 13.80
CA ALA A 85 10.67 7.61 13.43
C ALA A 85 10.21 8.47 14.63
N GLY A 86 10.15 7.91 15.83
CA GLY A 86 9.86 8.66 17.05
C GLY A 86 10.92 9.72 17.33
N ARG A 87 12.21 9.37 17.24
CA ARG A 87 13.33 10.32 17.45
C ARG A 87 13.41 11.36 16.32
N ALA A 88 13.06 11.01 15.10
CA ALA A 88 12.95 11.97 14.01
C ALA A 88 11.87 13.02 14.30
N LEU A 89 10.71 12.59 14.81
CA LEU A 89 9.65 13.50 15.26
C LEU A 89 10.08 14.40 16.42
N ASP A 90 10.81 13.87 17.42
CA ASP A 90 11.37 14.66 18.51
C ASP A 90 12.34 15.73 17.99
N CYS A 91 13.22 15.35 17.04
CA CYS A 91 14.16 16.28 16.42
C CYS A 91 13.44 17.39 15.64
N MET A 92 12.42 17.05 14.88
CA MET A 92 11.57 18.01 14.15
C MET A 92 10.83 18.93 15.15
N ALA A 93 10.27 18.41 16.23
CA ALA A 93 9.57 19.19 17.25
C ALA A 93 10.48 20.24 17.88
N ILE A 94 11.71 19.87 18.20
CA ILE A 94 12.73 20.81 18.75
C ILE A 94 12.99 21.93 17.72
N ASN A 95 13.13 21.61 16.44
CA ASN A 95 13.35 22.60 15.39
C ASN A 95 12.15 23.55 15.24
N LEU A 96 10.93 23.04 15.22
CA LEU A 96 9.70 23.82 15.15
C LEU A 96 9.58 24.82 16.31
N VAL A 97 9.89 24.41 17.54
CA VAL A 97 9.88 25.29 18.71
C VAL A 97 10.98 26.36 18.61
N LYS A 98 12.17 26.04 18.06
CA LYS A 98 13.22 27.05 17.83
C LYS A 98 12.78 28.10 16.81
N GLN A 99 12.11 27.67 15.72
CA GLN A 99 11.60 28.59 14.70
C GLN A 99 10.42 29.42 15.19
N ASN A 100 9.54 28.86 16.01
CA ASN A 100 8.39 29.54 16.58
C ASN A 100 8.13 29.15 18.02
N PRO A 101 8.57 29.94 19.01
CA PRO A 101 8.37 29.67 20.43
C PRO A 101 6.91 29.51 20.88
N LYS A 102 5.92 29.99 20.10
CA LYS A 102 4.49 29.79 20.40
C LYS A 102 4.05 28.34 20.24
N PHE A 103 4.86 27.51 19.60
CA PHE A 103 4.61 26.05 19.51
C PHE A 103 4.94 25.29 20.81
N LYS A 104 5.47 25.99 21.82
CA LYS A 104 5.73 25.46 23.16
C LYS A 104 4.66 25.94 24.14
N ASN A 105 4.15 25.05 24.99
CA ASN A 105 3.26 25.39 26.10
C ASN A 105 4.06 25.75 27.37
N TYR A 106 3.37 26.21 28.44
CA TYR A 106 4.02 26.57 29.70
C TYR A 106 4.75 25.39 30.39
N GLY A 107 4.29 24.15 30.13
CA GLY A 107 4.93 22.93 30.65
C GLY A 107 6.15 22.46 29.87
N GLY A 108 6.55 23.19 28.82
CA GLY A 108 7.72 22.85 28.00
C GLY A 108 7.45 21.87 26.85
N GLN A 109 6.26 21.33 26.77
CA GLN A 109 5.82 20.43 25.68
C GLN A 109 5.29 21.21 24.49
N LEU A 110 5.06 20.53 23.36
CA LEU A 110 4.38 21.14 22.22
C LEU A 110 2.97 21.62 22.60
N SER A 111 2.60 22.81 22.15
CA SER A 111 1.23 23.31 22.18
C SER A 111 0.37 22.55 21.16
N LEU A 112 -0.95 22.69 21.22
CA LEU A 112 -1.87 22.09 20.24
C LEU A 112 -1.51 22.52 18.80
N GLN A 113 -1.16 23.79 18.61
CA GLN A 113 -0.69 24.31 17.32
C GLN A 113 0.66 23.68 16.90
N GLY A 114 1.57 23.46 17.87
CA GLY A 114 2.85 22.79 17.65
C GLY A 114 2.67 21.34 17.18
N PHE A 115 1.72 20.60 17.77
CA PHE A 115 1.40 19.25 17.30
C PHE A 115 0.80 19.26 15.88
N GLY A 116 -0.01 20.25 15.53
CA GLY A 116 -0.52 20.44 14.17
C GLY A 116 0.62 20.67 13.16
N ALA A 117 1.56 21.56 13.51
CA ALA A 117 2.74 21.86 12.69
C ALA A 117 3.67 20.64 12.55
N LEU A 118 3.89 19.88 13.63
CA LEU A 118 4.68 18.65 13.62
C LEU A 118 4.08 17.61 12.66
N LYS A 119 2.77 17.43 12.74
CA LYS A 119 2.05 16.49 11.87
C LYS A 119 2.17 16.88 10.39
N ALA A 120 1.96 18.16 10.07
CA ALA A 120 2.09 18.68 8.70
C ALA A 120 3.53 18.51 8.20
N GLY A 121 4.53 18.97 8.97
CA GLY A 121 5.94 18.86 8.62
C GLY A 121 6.40 17.42 8.42
N PHE A 122 5.92 16.49 9.23
CA PHE A 122 6.22 15.06 9.02
C PHE A 122 5.61 14.53 7.73
N SER A 123 4.38 14.90 7.41
CA SER A 123 3.73 14.52 6.15
C SER A 123 4.49 15.06 4.94
N ASP A 124 4.91 16.33 5.00
CA ASP A 124 5.69 16.97 3.94
C ASP A 124 7.06 16.30 3.76
N TRP A 125 7.72 15.95 4.86
CA TRP A 125 8.99 15.22 4.82
C TRP A 125 8.83 13.82 4.21
N MET A 126 7.78 13.09 4.54
CA MET A 126 7.51 11.78 3.92
C MET A 126 7.25 11.93 2.42
N ASN A 127 6.54 12.97 1.99
CA ASN A 127 6.33 13.28 0.58
C ASN A 127 7.66 13.60 -0.13
N LEU A 128 8.54 14.36 0.52
CA LEU A 128 9.89 14.65 0.00
C LEU A 128 10.69 13.35 -0.16
N LEU A 129 10.78 12.51 0.88
CA LEU A 129 11.51 11.24 0.80
C LEU A 129 10.93 10.32 -0.30
N ARG A 130 9.60 10.26 -0.42
CA ARG A 130 8.93 9.49 -1.48
C ARG A 130 9.28 10.02 -2.88
N SER A 131 9.46 11.34 -3.04
CA SER A 131 9.79 11.95 -4.33
C SER A 131 11.17 11.53 -4.87
N PHE A 132 12.08 11.09 -4.02
CA PHE A 132 13.39 10.56 -4.42
C PHE A 132 13.32 9.17 -5.08
N GLY A 133 12.14 8.53 -5.11
CA GLY A 133 11.96 7.23 -5.77
C GLY A 133 12.79 6.11 -5.15
N LYS A 134 12.95 6.13 -3.82
CA LYS A 134 13.68 5.11 -3.03
C LYS A 134 12.70 4.33 -2.16
N ASP A 135 13.07 3.12 -1.74
CA ASP A 135 12.38 2.46 -0.65
C ASP A 135 12.65 3.21 0.66
N ILE A 136 11.64 3.30 1.51
CA ILE A 136 11.76 3.95 2.82
C ILE A 136 11.42 2.92 3.89
N ILE A 137 12.29 2.76 4.88
CA ILE A 137 12.07 1.93 6.06
C ILE A 137 11.97 2.84 7.28
N LEU A 138 10.81 2.89 7.90
CA LEU A 138 10.57 3.57 9.15
C LEU A 138 10.71 2.58 10.30
N ILE A 139 11.72 2.73 11.13
CA ILE A 139 11.88 1.94 12.35
C ILE A 139 11.17 2.66 13.50
N ALA A 140 10.36 1.95 14.28
CA ALA A 140 9.70 2.48 15.46
C ALA A 140 9.87 1.57 16.67
N HIS A 141 9.90 2.15 17.85
CA HIS A 141 9.72 1.41 19.11
C HIS A 141 8.25 1.04 19.30
N MET A 142 8.04 0.01 20.08
CA MET A 142 6.72 -0.48 20.47
C MET A 142 6.49 -0.18 21.94
N GLU A 143 5.30 0.28 22.27
CA GLU A 143 4.76 0.34 23.63
C GLU A 143 3.56 -0.59 23.75
N GLU A 144 3.40 -1.19 24.93
CA GLU A 144 2.22 -1.95 25.30
C GLU A 144 1.29 -1.07 26.11
N LYS A 145 0.01 -1.05 25.77
CA LYS A 145 -1.01 -0.30 26.48
C LYS A 145 -2.18 -1.20 26.84
N GLN A 146 -2.63 -1.09 28.09
CA GLN A 146 -3.88 -1.69 28.52
C GLN A 146 -5.07 -0.92 27.91
N VAL A 147 -5.95 -1.59 27.19
CA VAL A 147 -7.19 -1.05 26.67
C VAL A 147 -8.32 -2.00 27.09
N GLY A 148 -9.06 -1.64 28.13
CA GLY A 148 -9.96 -2.57 28.80
C GLY A 148 -9.19 -3.74 29.41
N ASP A 149 -9.60 -4.96 29.08
CA ASP A 149 -8.94 -6.19 29.53
C ASP A 149 -7.85 -6.69 28.56
N GLU A 150 -7.65 -6.00 27.45
CA GLU A 150 -6.67 -6.39 26.42
C GLU A 150 -5.38 -5.57 26.50
N LEU A 151 -4.25 -6.24 26.30
CA LEU A 151 -2.95 -5.60 26.10
C LEU A 151 -2.76 -5.37 24.60
N VAL A 152 -2.62 -4.11 24.21
CA VAL A 152 -2.47 -3.72 22.80
C VAL A 152 -1.10 -3.12 22.53
N GLU A 153 -0.50 -3.55 21.43
CA GLU A 153 0.79 -3.06 20.94
C GLU A 153 0.56 -1.81 20.09
N ARG A 154 1.31 -0.76 20.36
CA ARG A 154 1.24 0.51 19.64
C ARG A 154 2.65 1.02 19.35
N LEU A 155 2.77 1.91 18.35
CA LEU A 155 4.03 2.63 18.15
C LEU A 155 4.25 3.55 19.35
N ASP A 156 5.47 3.52 19.92
CA ASP A 156 5.91 4.46 20.96
C ASP A 156 6.23 5.81 20.34
N ILE A 157 5.18 6.56 20.04
CA ILE A 157 5.22 7.88 19.39
C ILE A 157 4.16 8.76 20.02
N GLN A 158 4.57 9.95 20.43
CA GLN A 158 3.67 10.90 21.06
C GLN A 158 2.67 11.56 20.11
N GLY A 159 1.48 11.83 20.63
CA GLY A 159 0.46 12.64 19.96
C GLY A 159 -0.12 12.03 18.67
N GLY A 160 -0.67 12.91 17.83
CA GLY A 160 -1.33 12.54 16.58
C GLY A 160 -0.39 12.07 15.46
N SER A 161 0.93 12.27 15.61
CA SER A 161 1.94 11.87 14.60
C SER A 161 2.02 10.37 14.40
N LYS A 162 1.66 9.56 15.43
CA LYS A 162 1.46 8.11 15.31
C LYS A 162 0.50 7.76 14.16
N GLY A 163 -0.62 8.48 14.08
CA GLY A 163 -1.62 8.29 13.02
C GLY A 163 -1.08 8.57 11.62
N GLU A 164 -0.12 9.47 11.48
CA GLU A 164 0.49 9.76 10.17
C GLU A 164 1.37 8.61 9.69
N ILE A 165 2.14 7.98 10.58
CA ILE A 165 2.94 6.79 10.22
C ILE A 165 2.02 5.65 9.74
N TYR A 166 0.90 5.41 10.42
CA TYR A 166 -0.08 4.42 9.98
C TYR A 166 -0.66 4.72 8.60
N LYS A 167 -0.79 6.00 8.23
CA LYS A 167 -1.33 6.41 6.93
C LYS A 167 -0.30 6.28 5.82
N VAL A 168 0.92 6.78 6.04
CA VAL A 168 1.95 6.85 4.99
C VAL A 168 2.60 5.50 4.70
N ALA A 169 2.67 4.58 5.68
CA ALA A 169 3.23 3.26 5.46
C ALA A 169 2.34 2.44 4.51
N ASP A 170 2.94 1.94 3.43
CA ASP A 170 2.31 1.01 2.50
C ASP A 170 2.24 -0.39 3.11
N VAL A 171 3.28 -0.76 3.87
CA VAL A 171 3.46 -2.05 4.55
C VAL A 171 3.84 -1.80 6.01
N MET A 172 3.30 -2.61 6.93
CA MET A 172 3.63 -2.49 8.35
C MET A 172 3.79 -3.85 8.98
N GLY A 173 4.97 -4.09 9.55
CA GLY A 173 5.32 -5.35 10.19
C GLY A 173 5.85 -5.17 11.61
N ARG A 174 5.59 -6.16 12.44
CA ARG A 174 6.14 -6.25 13.79
C ARG A 174 7.12 -7.40 13.92
N ILE A 175 8.20 -7.18 14.66
CA ILE A 175 9.09 -8.28 15.07
C ILE A 175 8.68 -8.71 16.45
N ARG A 176 8.45 -10.00 16.63
CA ARG A 176 8.13 -10.63 17.91
C ARG A 176 8.93 -11.91 18.12
N ILE A 177 8.94 -12.41 19.34
CA ILE A 177 9.53 -13.70 19.67
C ILE A 177 8.41 -14.73 19.71
N GLU A 178 8.59 -15.84 19.02
CA GLU A 178 7.74 -17.02 19.12
C GLU A 178 8.48 -18.19 19.75
N GLY A 179 7.76 -19.01 20.50
CA GLY A 179 8.32 -20.13 21.25
C GLY A 179 8.91 -19.74 22.59
N ALA A 180 9.50 -20.71 23.29
CA ALA A 180 10.09 -20.52 24.62
C ALA A 180 11.43 -21.25 24.72
N GLY A 181 12.32 -20.75 25.59
CA GLY A 181 13.64 -21.33 25.82
C GLY A 181 14.47 -21.41 24.55
N ASN A 182 15.11 -22.56 24.32
CA ASN A 182 15.98 -22.79 23.18
C ASN A 182 15.23 -22.91 21.82
N ALA A 183 13.90 -23.05 21.86
CA ALA A 183 13.06 -23.05 20.66
C ALA A 183 12.53 -21.68 20.28
N SER A 184 12.91 -20.63 21.04
CA SER A 184 12.49 -19.27 20.73
C SER A 184 13.13 -18.78 19.43
N LYS A 185 12.32 -18.16 18.57
CA LYS A 185 12.74 -17.58 17.31
C LYS A 185 12.15 -16.19 17.14
N ARG A 186 12.89 -15.32 16.48
CA ARG A 186 12.33 -14.04 16.03
C ARG A 186 11.51 -14.26 14.77
N VAL A 187 10.37 -13.63 14.70
CA VAL A 187 9.51 -13.62 13.51
C VAL A 187 9.14 -12.20 13.14
N LEU A 188 8.98 -11.97 11.84
CA LEU A 188 8.43 -10.75 11.25
C LEU A 188 7.03 -11.06 10.75
N ASP A 189 6.05 -10.31 11.24
CA ASP A 189 4.63 -10.53 10.97
C ASP A 189 4.00 -9.23 10.46
N PHE A 190 3.47 -9.25 9.25
CA PHE A 190 2.79 -8.11 8.63
C PHE A 190 1.27 -8.14 8.83
N ASN A 191 0.73 -9.23 9.38
CA ASN A 191 -0.70 -9.37 9.54
C ASN A 191 -1.22 -8.51 10.69
N PRO A 192 -2.38 -7.84 10.50
CA PRO A 192 -3.07 -7.17 11.61
C PRO A 192 -3.59 -8.22 12.60
N SER A 193 -3.63 -7.85 13.87
CA SER A 193 -4.22 -8.66 14.94
C SER A 193 -5.06 -7.79 15.88
N SER A 194 -5.80 -8.41 16.81
CA SER A 194 -6.53 -7.67 17.86
C SER A 194 -5.60 -6.82 18.72
N SER A 195 -4.39 -7.30 18.98
CA SER A 195 -3.40 -6.62 19.81
C SER A 195 -2.47 -5.67 19.06
N GLY A 196 -2.21 -5.87 17.76
CA GLY A 196 -1.19 -5.11 17.03
C GLY A 196 -1.60 -4.67 15.62
N PHE A 197 -1.03 -3.55 15.18
CA PHE A 197 -1.22 -3.07 13.81
C PHE A 197 -0.35 -3.84 12.82
N GLY A 198 -0.93 -4.15 11.66
CA GLY A 198 -0.23 -4.70 10.53
C GLY A 198 -0.81 -4.16 9.23
N LYS A 199 0.01 -4.16 8.17
CA LYS A 199 -0.43 -3.94 6.78
C LYS A 199 0.29 -4.95 5.90
N ASN A 200 -0.46 -5.90 5.38
CA ASN A 200 0.03 -7.01 4.57
C ASN A 200 -0.66 -7.07 3.20
N PRO A 201 -0.46 -6.07 2.34
CA PRO A 201 -1.12 -6.04 1.04
C PRO A 201 -0.66 -7.17 0.10
N ALA A 202 0.52 -7.73 0.34
CA ALA A 202 1.08 -8.86 -0.42
C ALA A 202 0.69 -10.24 0.16
N GLN A 203 -0.07 -10.27 1.26
CA GLN A 203 -0.54 -11.51 1.91
C GLN A 203 0.59 -12.48 2.29
N LEU A 204 1.72 -11.94 2.77
CA LEU A 204 2.85 -12.76 3.21
C LEU A 204 2.50 -13.53 4.48
N ASP A 205 3.00 -14.76 4.56
CA ASP A 205 3.00 -15.53 5.80
C ASP A 205 3.96 -14.91 6.84
N VAL A 206 3.87 -15.38 8.09
CA VAL A 206 4.82 -15.02 9.15
C VAL A 206 6.22 -15.52 8.79
N ILE A 207 7.20 -14.63 8.76
CA ILE A 207 8.54 -14.90 8.29
C ILE A 207 9.48 -15.09 9.48
N THR A 208 10.19 -16.22 9.55
CA THR A 208 11.24 -16.40 10.54
C THR A 208 12.45 -15.50 10.19
N VAL A 209 12.88 -14.68 11.16
CA VAL A 209 14.04 -13.78 10.98
C VAL A 209 15.33 -14.59 11.16
N PRO A 210 16.16 -14.72 10.11
CA PRO A 210 17.38 -15.52 10.14
C PRO A 210 18.53 -14.80 10.87
N HIS A 211 19.65 -15.47 10.98
CA HIS A 211 20.91 -14.80 11.25
C HIS A 211 21.44 -14.15 9.97
N TYR A 212 21.67 -12.85 9.98
CA TYR A 212 21.95 -12.06 8.78
C TYR A 212 23.29 -12.40 8.08
N ASN A 213 24.23 -13.07 8.77
CA ASN A 213 25.40 -13.63 8.10
C ASN A 213 25.04 -14.70 7.05
N ASN A 214 23.93 -15.44 7.29
CA ASN A 214 23.47 -16.47 6.38
C ASN A 214 22.60 -15.87 5.26
N GLU A 215 21.92 -14.77 5.56
CA GLU A 215 21.01 -14.09 4.64
C GLU A 215 21.25 -12.56 4.64
N PRO A 216 22.35 -12.09 4.04
CA PRO A 216 22.78 -10.69 4.09
C PRO A 216 21.82 -9.74 3.34
N ASN A 217 20.95 -10.26 2.48
CA ASN A 217 19.95 -9.53 1.70
C ASN A 217 18.52 -9.87 2.14
N PHE A 218 18.33 -10.32 3.37
CA PHE A 218 17.05 -10.81 3.87
C PHE A 218 15.89 -9.81 3.63
N PHE A 219 16.07 -8.57 4.07
CA PHE A 219 14.99 -7.59 3.96
C PHE A 219 14.82 -7.06 2.53
N ALA A 220 15.89 -7.00 1.74
CA ALA A 220 15.79 -6.72 0.30
C ALA A 220 14.94 -7.77 -0.43
N GLY A 221 15.11 -9.05 -0.08
CA GLY A 221 14.28 -10.15 -0.59
C GLY A 221 12.79 -9.96 -0.26
N ILE A 222 12.47 -9.63 0.98
CA ILE A 222 11.08 -9.37 1.42
C ILE A 222 10.47 -8.19 0.65
N LEU A 223 11.15 -7.05 0.56
CA LEU A 223 10.66 -5.89 -0.18
C LEU A 223 10.44 -6.21 -1.67
N SER A 224 11.35 -6.99 -2.27
CA SER A 224 11.21 -7.46 -3.65
C SER A 224 9.98 -8.36 -3.81
N GLN A 225 9.77 -9.32 -2.91
CA GLN A 225 8.61 -10.21 -2.92
C GLN A 225 7.30 -9.42 -2.80
N ILE A 226 7.22 -8.44 -1.88
CA ILE A 226 6.05 -7.58 -1.72
C ILE A 226 5.73 -6.85 -3.03
N LYS A 227 6.74 -6.23 -3.66
CA LYS A 227 6.56 -5.51 -4.93
C LYS A 227 6.10 -6.44 -6.05
N GLN A 228 6.67 -7.64 -6.14
CA GLN A 228 6.28 -8.64 -7.13
C GLN A 228 4.81 -9.06 -6.98
N GLU A 229 4.36 -9.36 -5.75
CA GLU A 229 2.97 -9.73 -5.51
C GLU A 229 1.99 -8.58 -5.79
N LEU A 230 2.32 -7.35 -5.41
CA LEU A 230 1.49 -6.19 -5.71
C LEU A 230 1.40 -5.90 -7.21
N ASN A 231 2.51 -6.06 -7.95
CA ASN A 231 2.53 -5.87 -9.39
C ASN A 231 1.77 -6.99 -10.12
N LYS A 232 1.84 -8.23 -9.64
CA LYS A 232 1.05 -9.36 -10.15
C LYS A 232 -0.45 -9.12 -9.96
N GLN A 233 -0.88 -8.70 -8.78
CA GLN A 233 -2.29 -8.34 -8.51
C GLN A 233 -2.77 -7.22 -9.43
N SER A 234 -1.95 -6.20 -9.69
CA SER A 234 -2.27 -5.11 -10.62
C SER A 234 -2.48 -5.63 -12.05
N GLU A 235 -1.69 -6.58 -12.52
CA GLU A 235 -1.85 -7.21 -13.83
C GLU A 235 -3.11 -8.08 -13.93
N GLU A 236 -3.44 -8.81 -12.88
CA GLU A 236 -4.66 -9.62 -12.81
C GLU A 236 -5.92 -8.75 -12.89
N VAL A 237 -5.95 -7.65 -12.14
CA VAL A 237 -7.03 -6.66 -12.21
C VAL A 237 -7.14 -6.07 -13.62
N ARG A 238 -6.01 -5.73 -14.26
CA ARG A 238 -5.99 -5.22 -15.63
C ARG A 238 -6.60 -6.22 -16.60
N LYS A 239 -6.21 -7.49 -16.52
CA LYS A 239 -6.75 -8.55 -17.41
C LYS A 239 -8.24 -8.72 -17.23
N ALA A 240 -8.72 -8.78 -15.98
CA ALA A 240 -10.16 -8.90 -15.70
C ALA A 240 -10.95 -7.70 -16.23
N GLN A 241 -10.44 -6.48 -16.09
CA GLN A 241 -11.09 -5.28 -16.63
C GLN A 241 -11.10 -5.27 -18.17
N GLU A 242 -10.04 -5.75 -18.80
CA GLU A 242 -9.97 -5.87 -20.25
C GLU A 242 -10.99 -6.88 -20.78
N GLU A 243 -11.19 -8.00 -20.10
CA GLU A 243 -12.23 -8.99 -20.43
C GLU A 243 -13.63 -8.40 -20.28
N ILE A 244 -13.90 -7.69 -19.19
CA ILE A 244 -15.18 -7.00 -18.99
C ILE A 244 -15.43 -5.97 -20.09
N ARG A 245 -14.42 -5.17 -20.46
CA ARG A 245 -14.53 -4.20 -21.55
C ARG A 245 -14.87 -4.85 -22.89
N LYS A 246 -14.18 -5.94 -23.24
CA LYS A 246 -14.44 -6.68 -24.47
C LYS A 246 -15.85 -7.25 -24.50
N ALA A 247 -16.32 -7.82 -23.40
CA ALA A 247 -17.68 -8.31 -23.29
C ALA A 247 -18.72 -7.18 -23.44
N GLN A 248 -18.47 -6.00 -22.86
CA GLN A 248 -19.36 -4.84 -23.00
C GLN A 248 -19.39 -4.30 -24.44
N GLU A 249 -18.24 -4.26 -25.12
CA GLU A 249 -18.14 -3.83 -26.52
C GLU A 249 -18.87 -4.82 -27.43
N GLU A 250 -18.76 -6.13 -27.19
CA GLU A 250 -19.49 -7.16 -27.90
C GLU A 250 -21.00 -7.01 -27.75
N ILE A 251 -21.48 -6.82 -26.50
CA ILE A 251 -22.88 -6.56 -26.19
C ILE A 251 -23.40 -5.31 -26.92
N ALA A 252 -22.61 -4.21 -26.87
CA ALA A 252 -22.99 -2.97 -27.53
C ALA A 252 -23.09 -3.15 -29.06
N ARG A 253 -22.17 -3.89 -29.65
CA ARG A 253 -22.18 -4.23 -31.09
C ARG A 253 -23.41 -5.06 -31.44
N ILE A 254 -23.66 -6.15 -30.70
CA ILE A 254 -24.85 -6.99 -30.90
C ILE A 254 -26.13 -6.16 -30.82
N ARG A 255 -26.25 -5.28 -29.81
CA ARG A 255 -27.41 -4.41 -29.66
C ARG A 255 -27.59 -3.49 -30.87
N ALA A 256 -26.50 -2.86 -31.34
CA ALA A 256 -26.54 -1.99 -32.50
C ALA A 256 -26.96 -2.75 -33.77
N ASP A 257 -26.44 -3.97 -34.00
CA ASP A 257 -26.82 -4.81 -35.13
C ASP A 257 -28.31 -5.22 -35.06
N LEU A 258 -28.81 -5.57 -33.88
CA LEU A 258 -30.22 -5.93 -33.66
C LEU A 258 -31.18 -4.73 -33.80
N GLU A 259 -30.73 -3.52 -33.50
CA GLU A 259 -31.51 -2.29 -33.67
C GLU A 259 -31.75 -1.95 -35.14
N LEU A 260 -31.00 -2.54 -36.09
CA LEU A 260 -31.23 -2.41 -37.53
C LEU A 260 -32.34 -3.31 -38.04
N LEU A 261 -32.77 -4.34 -37.29
CA LEU A 261 -33.81 -5.28 -37.68
C LEU A 261 -35.19 -4.59 -37.65
N GLU A 262 -36.01 -4.76 -38.68
CA GLU A 262 -37.29 -4.07 -38.81
C GLU A 262 -38.50 -5.00 -38.87
N THR A 263 -38.31 -6.26 -39.25
CA THR A 263 -39.39 -7.21 -39.47
C THR A 263 -39.36 -8.41 -38.53
N ALA A 264 -40.50 -9.07 -38.31
CA ALA A 264 -40.56 -10.31 -37.54
C ALA A 264 -39.65 -11.41 -38.15
N GLN A 265 -39.48 -11.43 -39.50
CA GLN A 265 -38.61 -12.38 -40.14
C GLN A 265 -37.14 -12.14 -39.80
N ASP A 266 -36.69 -10.88 -39.77
CA ASP A 266 -35.32 -10.53 -39.38
C ASP A 266 -35.00 -11.03 -37.95
N PHE A 267 -35.94 -10.84 -37.00
CA PHE A 267 -35.77 -11.35 -35.64
C PHE A 267 -35.77 -12.88 -35.57
N ASN A 268 -36.55 -13.57 -36.43
CA ASN A 268 -36.58 -15.02 -36.51
C ASN A 268 -35.26 -15.58 -37.08
N ASP A 269 -34.68 -14.90 -38.05
CA ASP A 269 -33.37 -15.26 -38.59
C ASP A 269 -32.29 -15.06 -37.54
N ALA A 270 -32.36 -13.98 -36.74
CA ALA A 270 -31.48 -13.74 -35.61
C ALA A 270 -31.59 -14.82 -34.50
N VAL A 271 -32.79 -15.39 -34.24
CA VAL A 271 -32.95 -16.52 -33.29
C VAL A 271 -32.09 -17.70 -33.71
N ASN A 272 -32.05 -18.01 -35.01
CA ASN A 272 -31.26 -19.11 -35.54
C ASN A 272 -29.74 -18.84 -35.38
N LEU A 273 -29.31 -17.60 -35.63
CA LEU A 273 -27.91 -17.19 -35.45
C LEU A 273 -27.48 -17.28 -33.96
N PHE A 274 -28.38 -16.97 -33.03
CA PHE A 274 -28.09 -16.99 -31.60
C PHE A 274 -28.46 -18.30 -30.89
N LYS A 275 -28.73 -19.39 -31.64
CA LYS A 275 -29.11 -20.69 -31.06
C LYS A 275 -28.12 -21.16 -30.01
N ASP A 276 -26.83 -21.12 -30.29
CA ASP A 276 -25.73 -21.55 -29.41
C ASP A 276 -25.04 -20.39 -28.69
N ALA A 277 -25.55 -19.16 -28.81
CA ALA A 277 -25.00 -17.98 -28.19
C ALA A 277 -25.27 -17.93 -26.67
N PRO A 278 -24.46 -17.17 -25.89
CA PRO A 278 -24.69 -16.92 -24.49
C PRO A 278 -26.10 -16.42 -24.16
N VAL A 279 -26.59 -16.75 -22.98
CA VAL A 279 -27.94 -16.34 -22.53
C VAL A 279 -28.14 -14.83 -22.61
N GLU A 280 -27.08 -14.06 -22.37
CA GLU A 280 -27.11 -12.60 -22.44
C GLU A 280 -27.45 -12.08 -23.83
N HIS A 281 -26.89 -12.66 -24.90
CA HIS A 281 -27.19 -12.27 -26.27
C HIS A 281 -28.66 -12.54 -26.62
N LYS A 282 -29.21 -13.68 -26.16
CA LYS A 282 -30.64 -14.02 -26.35
C LYS A 282 -31.53 -13.05 -25.57
N ARG A 283 -31.08 -12.57 -24.39
CA ARG A 283 -31.80 -11.56 -23.61
C ARG A 283 -31.88 -10.23 -24.37
N ILE A 284 -30.75 -9.79 -24.95
CA ILE A 284 -30.69 -8.55 -25.72
C ILE A 284 -31.60 -8.64 -26.98
N LEU A 285 -31.58 -9.76 -27.66
CA LEU A 285 -32.49 -10.00 -28.82
C LEU A 285 -33.94 -9.82 -28.39
N ASN A 286 -34.37 -10.41 -27.28
CA ASN A 286 -35.73 -10.26 -26.77
C ASN A 286 -36.06 -8.80 -26.35
N GLU A 287 -35.13 -8.10 -25.71
CA GLU A 287 -35.30 -6.69 -25.33
C GLU A 287 -35.51 -5.79 -26.54
N VAL A 288 -34.65 -5.93 -27.56
CA VAL A 288 -34.74 -5.12 -28.79
C VAL A 288 -36.00 -5.46 -29.58
N ALA A 289 -36.31 -6.75 -29.77
CA ALA A 289 -37.53 -7.15 -30.43
C ALA A 289 -38.78 -6.57 -29.76
N LYS A 290 -38.83 -6.64 -28.41
CA LYS A 290 -39.95 -6.07 -27.63
C LYS A 290 -40.06 -4.55 -27.79
N SER A 291 -38.95 -3.83 -27.79
CA SER A 291 -38.96 -2.36 -27.97
C SER A 291 -39.48 -1.95 -29.35
N LYS A 292 -39.35 -2.85 -30.36
CA LYS A 292 -39.86 -2.66 -31.73
C LYS A 292 -41.28 -3.26 -31.97
N GLY A 293 -41.96 -3.71 -30.90
CA GLY A 293 -43.31 -4.20 -30.97
C GLY A 293 -43.43 -5.67 -31.41
N PHE A 294 -42.38 -6.46 -31.26
CA PHE A 294 -42.41 -7.89 -31.49
C PHE A 294 -42.33 -8.66 -30.17
N GLN A 295 -43.02 -9.81 -30.12
CA GLN A 295 -42.99 -10.72 -28.98
C GLN A 295 -42.64 -12.14 -29.44
N PHE A 296 -41.93 -12.90 -28.61
CA PHE A 296 -41.58 -14.28 -28.87
C PHE A 296 -42.73 -15.20 -28.50
N ASP A 297 -43.35 -15.86 -29.51
CA ASP A 297 -44.32 -16.90 -29.31
C ASP A 297 -43.64 -18.25 -29.07
N LYS A 298 -43.75 -18.73 -27.82
CA LYS A 298 -43.14 -20.00 -27.38
C LYS A 298 -43.74 -21.22 -28.08
N SER A 299 -45.03 -21.14 -28.50
CA SER A 299 -45.72 -22.26 -29.17
C SER A 299 -45.27 -22.42 -30.63
N ALA A 300 -45.08 -21.31 -31.29
CA ALA A 300 -44.57 -21.29 -32.67
C ALA A 300 -43.04 -21.21 -32.74
N ASN A 301 -42.35 -20.99 -31.61
CA ASN A 301 -40.90 -20.79 -31.52
C ASN A 301 -40.40 -19.67 -32.44
N MET A 302 -41.13 -18.57 -32.53
CA MET A 302 -40.81 -17.44 -33.41
C MET A 302 -41.29 -16.09 -32.86
N TYR A 303 -40.70 -15.01 -33.36
CA TYR A 303 -41.21 -13.67 -33.11
C TYR A 303 -42.40 -13.36 -33.98
N VAL A 304 -43.41 -12.77 -33.38
CA VAL A 304 -44.62 -12.29 -34.06
C VAL A 304 -44.87 -10.83 -33.62
N LYS A 305 -45.62 -10.09 -34.41
CA LYS A 305 -46.02 -8.72 -34.07
C LYS A 305 -46.87 -8.77 -32.80
N ALA A 306 -46.53 -7.96 -31.81
CA ALA A 306 -47.34 -7.90 -30.57
C ALA A 306 -48.76 -7.45 -30.91
N ALA A 307 -49.75 -8.09 -30.30
CA ALA A 307 -51.14 -7.63 -30.43
C ALA A 307 -51.28 -6.24 -29.80
N ALA A 308 -51.94 -5.33 -30.48
CA ALA A 308 -52.18 -3.96 -30.07
C ALA A 308 -53.02 -3.89 -28.82
#